data_dbc1e99f756d58e8d507d5e883fc0991
#
_entry.id   dbc1e99f756d58e8d507d5e883fc0991
#
_cell.length_a   1.000
_cell.length_b   1.000
_cell.length_c   1.000
_cell.angle_alpha   90.00
_cell.angle_beta   90.00
_cell.angle_gamma   90.00
#
_symmetry.space_group_name_H-M   'P 1'
#
loop_
_entity.id
_entity.type
_entity.pdbx_description
1 polymer ?
#
loop_
_entity_poly.entity_id
_entity_poly.type
_entity_poly.pdbx_seq_one_letter_code
_entity_poly.pdbx_strand_id
1 'polypeptide(L)'
;MPLSTYSAETISSTSLVYRSQISNSTKLIYLIAVFAILGTFAALPFIKTPISVKSTGLLQSSVEKTELTIPVNGRLTLLKLTDNKKLKQGDTLLIIDGALPKQQGALVQNRQGQIGQFLQDIHMLLIYINRNGYSYPSLQTGQYNASWQQFAQELENARIAKKQAESTFNRYSKLYQNKVLTESEYDKYKFELEQAESAFLMVSTKYKTQWQTEANQLRNELRELSGQQVEINEQKKQYILRAPIAGSLQNLVGLQKGAYVFANQKIGEISPDTNLTAFCYIKPADIGLIKKGQEVRFQIDAFNYNQWGLAEGKVLDISDDIIIINNNQPVFKVKCSLDQNYLMLKNGYKGYLKKGMNFTARFTVTERSLYQLLYDKVDDWVNPNVSGAI
;
A
#
# COMPACT_ATOMS: atom_id res chain seq x y z
N MET A 1 41.51 -56.73 95.26
CA MET A 1 41.34 -56.63 93.80
C MET A 1 42.58 -55.93 93.23
N PRO A 2 43.36 -56.56 92.36
CA PRO A 2 44.50 -55.90 91.80
C PRO A 2 44.11 -54.96 90.66
N LEU A 3 44.58 -53.75 90.74
CA LEU A 3 44.47 -52.76 89.65
C LEU A 3 45.33 -53.23 88.49
N SER A 4 44.66 -53.57 87.38
CA SER A 4 45.37 -53.94 86.15
C SER A 4 46.04 -52.68 85.59
N THR A 5 47.37 -52.65 85.68
CA THR A 5 48.15 -51.60 84.99
C THR A 5 48.20 -51.96 83.48
N TYR A 6 47.58 -51.18 82.63
CA TYR A 6 47.71 -51.33 81.18
C TYR A 6 49.14 -50.94 80.78
N SER A 7 49.73 -51.71 79.91
CA SER A 7 51.06 -51.46 79.37
C SER A 7 51.09 -50.16 78.53
N ALA A 8 52.21 -49.49 78.48
CA ALA A 8 52.35 -48.25 77.69
C ALA A 8 52.05 -48.40 76.21
N GLU A 9 52.15 -49.65 75.67
CA GLU A 9 51.81 -50.01 74.29
C GLU A 9 50.32 -50.02 74.00
N THR A 10 49.45 -50.44 74.95
CA THR A 10 48.03 -50.41 74.81
C THR A 10 47.42 -49.01 74.89
N ILE A 11 48.11 -48.12 75.58
CA ILE A 11 47.67 -46.70 75.63
C ILE A 11 48.06 -45.97 74.36
N SER A 12 49.16 -46.32 73.71
CA SER A 12 49.61 -45.70 72.43
C SER A 12 48.69 -46.10 71.22
N SER A 13 47.90 -47.17 71.32
CA SER A 13 47.02 -47.64 70.27
C SER A 13 45.56 -47.22 70.46
N THR A 14 45.24 -46.46 71.50
CA THR A 14 43.92 -45.94 71.72
C THR A 14 43.57 -44.77 70.73
N SER A 15 42.35 -44.70 70.29
CA SER A 15 41.88 -43.68 69.31
C SER A 15 42.13 -42.21 69.70
N LEU A 16 42.34 -41.96 71.01
CA LEU A 16 42.70 -40.64 71.56
C LEU A 16 44.20 -40.24 71.27
N VAL A 17 45.11 -41.20 71.25
CA VAL A 17 46.53 -40.94 70.93
C VAL A 17 46.70 -40.85 69.41
N TYR A 18 45.88 -41.59 68.64
CA TYR A 18 45.85 -41.46 67.18
C TYR A 18 45.42 -40.10 66.75
N ARG A 19 44.50 -39.43 67.49
CA ARG A 19 44.03 -38.11 67.20
C ARG A 19 45.06 -37.01 67.43
N SER A 20 46.10 -37.26 68.20
CA SER A 20 47.16 -36.27 68.47
C SER A 20 48.37 -36.36 67.52
N GLN A 21 48.50 -37.45 66.78
CA GLN A 21 49.55 -37.65 65.77
C GLN A 21 49.19 -37.24 64.37
N ILE A 22 48.42 -36.15 64.21
CA ILE A 22 48.22 -35.60 62.86
C ILE A 22 49.51 -34.89 62.44
N SER A 23 50.25 -35.55 61.51
CA SER A 23 51.50 -35.06 60.93
C SER A 23 51.28 -33.63 60.41
N ASN A 24 52.25 -32.72 60.57
CA ASN A 24 52.25 -31.37 60.04
C ASN A 24 52.02 -31.34 58.52
N SER A 25 52.38 -32.41 57.78
CA SER A 25 52.11 -32.59 56.36
C SER A 25 50.60 -32.72 56.06
N THR A 26 49.84 -33.39 56.97
CA THR A 26 48.39 -33.52 56.82
C THR A 26 47.67 -32.16 57.04
N LYS A 27 48.18 -31.35 57.99
CA LYS A 27 47.69 -29.99 58.22
C LYS A 27 47.92 -29.09 57.02
N LEU A 28 49.04 -29.25 56.31
CA LEU A 28 49.39 -28.54 55.10
C LEU A 28 48.43 -28.86 53.97
N ILE A 29 48.00 -30.13 53.80
CA ILE A 29 47.02 -30.55 52.78
C ILE A 29 45.66 -29.91 53.04
N TYR A 30 45.20 -29.92 54.32
CA TYR A 30 43.94 -29.24 54.66
C TYR A 30 44.00 -27.74 54.44
N LEU A 31 45.18 -27.11 54.75
CA LEU A 31 45.37 -25.69 54.54
C LEU A 31 45.35 -25.33 53.05
N ILE A 32 45.99 -26.16 52.21
CA ILE A 32 45.92 -26.00 50.74
C ILE A 32 44.51 -26.21 50.24
N ALA A 33 43.79 -27.22 50.73
CA ALA A 33 42.40 -27.45 50.34
C ALA A 33 41.50 -26.28 50.74
N VAL A 34 41.64 -25.73 51.94
CA VAL A 34 40.89 -24.54 52.37
C VAL A 34 41.22 -23.31 51.53
N PHE A 35 42.53 -23.07 51.23
CA PHE A 35 42.93 -22.00 50.33
C PHE A 35 42.37 -22.18 48.88
N ALA A 36 42.37 -23.42 48.40
CA ALA A 36 41.79 -23.70 47.08
C ALA A 36 40.28 -23.42 47.04
N ILE A 37 39.52 -23.78 48.08
CA ILE A 37 38.11 -23.48 48.22
C ILE A 37 37.88 -21.96 48.34
N LEU A 38 38.65 -21.28 49.18
CA LEU A 38 38.59 -19.82 49.30
C LEU A 38 38.93 -19.12 47.99
N GLY A 39 39.94 -19.63 47.27
CA GLY A 39 40.35 -19.15 45.96
C GLY A 39 39.25 -19.30 44.90
N THR A 40 38.55 -20.45 44.89
CA THR A 40 37.40 -20.65 44.00
C THR A 40 36.23 -19.72 44.34
N PHE A 41 35.92 -19.50 45.62
CA PHE A 41 34.90 -18.52 46.03
C PHE A 41 35.31 -17.09 45.68
N ALA A 42 36.57 -16.72 45.81
CA ALA A 42 37.08 -15.42 45.42
C ALA A 42 37.06 -15.19 43.88
N ALA A 43 37.14 -16.26 43.10
CA ALA A 43 37.05 -16.20 41.62
C ALA A 43 35.63 -16.06 41.10
N LEU A 44 34.59 -16.48 41.85
CA LEU A 44 33.18 -16.46 41.44
C LEU A 44 32.66 -15.08 40.96
N PRO A 45 32.98 -13.92 41.57
CA PRO A 45 32.54 -12.61 41.11
C PRO A 45 33.20 -12.18 39.79
N PHE A 46 34.37 -12.72 39.42
CA PHE A 46 35.09 -12.38 38.19
C PHE A 46 34.64 -13.18 36.98
N ILE A 47 34.03 -14.35 37.18
CA ILE A 47 33.52 -15.20 36.11
C ILE A 47 32.10 -14.77 35.77
N LYS A 48 31.95 -14.12 34.61
CA LYS A 48 30.64 -13.67 34.10
C LYS A 48 30.05 -14.70 33.15
N THR A 49 28.78 -14.98 33.30
CA THR A 49 27.98 -15.84 32.41
C THR A 49 26.87 -15.04 31.75
N PRO A 50 26.69 -15.10 30.42
CA PRO A 50 25.61 -14.42 29.77
C PRO A 50 24.28 -15.12 30.09
N ILE A 51 23.32 -14.38 30.62
CA ILE A 51 21.93 -14.84 30.76
C ILE A 51 21.20 -14.57 29.47
N SER A 52 20.56 -15.58 28.94
CA SER A 52 19.74 -15.46 27.73
C SER A 52 18.32 -15.91 27.98
N VAL A 53 17.39 -15.10 27.52
CA VAL A 53 15.96 -15.48 27.39
C VAL A 53 15.82 -16.30 26.13
N LYS A 54 15.17 -17.47 26.22
CA LYS A 54 14.87 -18.34 25.09
C LYS A 54 13.42 -18.16 24.69
N SER A 55 13.18 -18.03 23.39
CA SER A 55 11.85 -17.93 22.83
C SER A 55 11.77 -18.71 21.52
N THR A 56 10.61 -19.29 21.24
CA THR A 56 10.34 -19.89 19.93
C THR A 56 9.76 -18.86 18.99
N GLY A 57 9.94 -19.07 17.69
CA GLY A 57 9.44 -18.15 16.67
C GLY A 57 9.35 -18.78 15.30
N LEU A 58 8.89 -17.95 14.36
CA LEU A 58 8.64 -18.33 12.97
C LEU A 58 9.20 -17.26 12.03
N LEU A 59 9.91 -17.68 10.99
CA LEU A 59 10.34 -16.80 9.92
C LEU A 59 9.15 -16.46 9.01
N GLN A 60 8.84 -15.19 8.90
CA GLN A 60 7.75 -14.68 8.04
C GLN A 60 8.25 -13.54 7.16
N SER A 61 7.45 -13.13 6.20
CA SER A 61 7.65 -11.87 5.48
C SER A 61 7.40 -10.69 6.43
N SER A 62 8.14 -9.60 6.25
CA SER A 62 7.90 -8.35 6.98
C SER A 62 6.54 -7.71 6.66
N VAL A 63 5.96 -8.05 5.50
CA VAL A 63 4.66 -7.58 5.02
C VAL A 63 3.67 -8.74 5.04
N GLU A 64 2.45 -8.48 5.47
CA GLU A 64 1.37 -9.47 5.51
C GLU A 64 0.98 -9.93 4.11
N LYS A 65 0.39 -11.12 4.03
CA LYS A 65 -0.17 -11.63 2.79
C LYS A 65 -1.32 -10.74 2.32
N THR A 66 -1.38 -10.48 1.03
CA THR A 66 -2.47 -9.73 0.43
C THR A 66 -3.47 -10.68 -0.20
N GLU A 67 -4.72 -10.58 0.22
CA GLU A 67 -5.80 -11.37 -0.38
C GLU A 67 -6.14 -10.85 -1.78
N LEU A 68 -6.37 -11.78 -2.69
CA LEU A 68 -6.85 -11.50 -4.04
C LEU A 68 -8.34 -11.76 -4.10
N THR A 69 -9.11 -10.71 -4.32
CA THR A 69 -10.57 -10.76 -4.50
C THR A 69 -10.96 -10.30 -5.90
N ILE A 70 -12.04 -10.83 -6.43
CA ILE A 70 -12.64 -10.42 -7.70
C ILE A 70 -13.30 -9.04 -7.53
N PRO A 71 -12.97 -8.04 -8.37
CA PRO A 71 -13.54 -6.71 -8.19
C PRO A 71 -14.96 -6.55 -8.76
N VAL A 72 -15.32 -7.30 -9.81
CA VAL A 72 -16.62 -7.20 -10.50
C VAL A 72 -17.15 -8.57 -10.93
N ASN A 73 -18.47 -8.68 -11.04
CA ASN A 73 -19.11 -9.90 -11.57
C ASN A 73 -18.83 -10.05 -13.08
N GLY A 74 -18.66 -11.28 -13.54
CA GLY A 74 -18.58 -11.54 -14.97
C GLY A 74 -17.94 -12.88 -15.33
N ARG A 75 -17.78 -13.12 -16.62
CA ARG A 75 -17.17 -14.35 -17.15
C ARG A 75 -15.66 -14.13 -17.38
N LEU A 76 -14.84 -15.12 -16.99
CA LEU A 76 -13.41 -15.08 -17.20
C LEU A 76 -13.05 -15.30 -18.68
N THR A 77 -12.38 -14.33 -19.29
CA THR A 77 -11.86 -14.43 -20.66
C THR A 77 -10.42 -14.90 -20.69
N LEU A 78 -9.62 -14.50 -19.70
CA LEU A 78 -8.23 -14.90 -19.55
C LEU A 78 -7.94 -15.24 -18.10
N LEU A 79 -7.17 -16.32 -17.88
CA LEU A 79 -6.70 -16.76 -16.57
C LEU A 79 -5.21 -17.11 -16.66
N LYS A 80 -4.37 -16.42 -15.86
CA LYS A 80 -2.92 -16.64 -15.79
C LYS A 80 -2.47 -17.03 -14.38
N LEU A 81 -3.37 -17.56 -13.57
CA LEU A 81 -3.10 -17.99 -12.21
C LEU A 81 -2.50 -19.40 -12.20
N THR A 82 -1.37 -19.56 -11.53
CA THR A 82 -0.72 -20.84 -11.27
C THR A 82 -0.20 -20.80 -9.85
N ASP A 83 -0.41 -21.84 -9.08
CA ASP A 83 0.05 -21.90 -7.69
C ASP A 83 1.58 -21.81 -7.61
N ASN A 84 2.08 -21.15 -6.58
CA ASN A 84 3.50 -20.86 -6.36
C ASN A 84 4.20 -20.02 -7.45
N LYS A 85 3.46 -19.45 -8.39
CA LYS A 85 4.03 -18.57 -9.41
C LYS A 85 4.53 -17.27 -8.79
N LYS A 86 5.75 -16.88 -9.13
CA LYS A 86 6.29 -15.55 -8.79
C LYS A 86 5.67 -14.49 -9.69
N LEU A 87 5.17 -13.43 -9.06
CA LEU A 87 4.51 -12.30 -9.68
C LEU A 87 5.30 -11.03 -9.41
N LYS A 88 5.32 -10.14 -10.39
CA LYS A 88 5.73 -8.75 -10.22
C LYS A 88 4.49 -7.88 -9.97
N GLN A 89 4.67 -6.77 -9.26
CA GLN A 89 3.60 -5.78 -9.12
C GLN A 89 3.11 -5.32 -10.50
N GLY A 90 1.78 -5.28 -10.71
CA GLY A 90 1.15 -4.90 -11.96
C GLY A 90 0.92 -6.05 -12.96
N ASP A 91 1.46 -7.26 -12.72
CA ASP A 91 1.22 -8.41 -13.59
C ASP A 91 -0.27 -8.70 -13.71
N THR A 92 -0.74 -8.95 -14.94
CA THR A 92 -2.14 -9.31 -15.19
C THR A 92 -2.39 -10.77 -14.78
N LEU A 93 -3.30 -10.95 -13.83
CA LEU A 93 -3.67 -12.25 -13.26
C LEU A 93 -4.85 -12.89 -13.98
N LEU A 94 -5.89 -12.12 -14.19
CA LEU A 94 -7.08 -12.54 -14.94
C LEU A 94 -7.75 -11.34 -15.61
N ILE A 95 -8.57 -11.64 -16.61
CA ILE A 95 -9.41 -10.67 -17.31
C ILE A 95 -10.84 -11.19 -17.30
N ILE A 96 -11.75 -10.33 -16.84
CA ILE A 96 -13.20 -10.53 -16.85
C ILE A 96 -13.73 -9.90 -18.14
N ASP A 97 -14.83 -10.41 -18.67
CA ASP A 97 -15.46 -9.85 -19.87
C ASP A 97 -15.98 -8.44 -19.61
N GLY A 98 -15.34 -7.46 -20.23
CA GLY A 98 -15.66 -6.03 -20.17
C GLY A 98 -16.38 -5.53 -21.43
N ALA A 99 -17.14 -6.36 -22.13
CA ALA A 99 -17.84 -5.96 -23.36
C ALA A 99 -18.78 -4.78 -23.12
N LEU A 100 -19.54 -4.78 -22.02
CA LEU A 100 -20.50 -3.72 -21.67
C LEU A 100 -19.80 -2.34 -21.49
N PRO A 101 -18.82 -2.16 -20.58
CA PRO A 101 -18.15 -0.86 -20.43
C PRO A 101 -17.35 -0.46 -21.67
N LYS A 102 -16.90 -1.42 -22.48
CA LYS A 102 -16.26 -1.13 -23.77
C LYS A 102 -17.25 -0.50 -24.76
N GLN A 103 -18.46 -1.08 -24.88
CA GLN A 103 -19.51 -0.56 -25.75
C GLN A 103 -20.02 0.81 -25.30
N GLN A 104 -20.27 0.99 -24.00
CA GLN A 104 -20.65 2.29 -23.45
C GLN A 104 -19.60 3.37 -23.74
N GLY A 105 -18.32 3.06 -23.54
CA GLY A 105 -17.23 3.98 -23.85
C GLY A 105 -17.15 4.36 -25.33
N ALA A 106 -17.44 3.42 -26.25
CA ALA A 106 -17.50 3.71 -27.68
C ALA A 106 -18.67 4.66 -28.04
N LEU A 107 -19.83 4.47 -27.42
CA LEU A 107 -20.99 5.37 -27.63
C LEU A 107 -20.69 6.80 -27.16
N VAL A 108 -20.12 6.95 -25.96
CA VAL A 108 -19.72 8.26 -25.42
C VAL A 108 -18.67 8.92 -26.33
N GLN A 109 -17.66 8.18 -26.77
CA GLN A 109 -16.62 8.70 -27.65
C GLN A 109 -17.17 9.14 -29.02
N ASN A 110 -18.11 8.37 -29.61
CA ASN A 110 -18.76 8.74 -30.86
C ASN A 110 -19.56 10.05 -30.69
N ARG A 111 -20.29 10.18 -29.57
CA ARG A 111 -21.07 11.41 -29.30
C ARG A 111 -20.14 12.62 -29.09
N GLN A 112 -19.06 12.46 -28.37
CA GLN A 112 -18.02 13.51 -28.23
C GLN A 112 -17.46 13.94 -29.59
N GLY A 113 -17.19 12.97 -30.49
CA GLY A 113 -16.75 13.26 -31.86
C GLY A 113 -17.77 14.08 -32.66
N GLN A 114 -19.05 13.74 -32.59
CA GLN A 114 -20.12 14.50 -33.22
C GLN A 114 -20.21 15.93 -32.70
N ILE A 115 -20.19 16.11 -31.37
CA ILE A 115 -20.19 17.44 -30.74
C ILE A 115 -18.98 18.26 -31.16
N GLY A 116 -17.79 17.62 -31.26
CA GLY A 116 -16.58 18.26 -31.75
C GLY A 116 -16.79 18.85 -33.16
N GLN A 117 -17.38 18.08 -34.07
CA GLN A 117 -17.71 18.56 -35.43
C GLN A 117 -18.72 19.73 -35.40
N PHE A 118 -19.77 19.64 -34.58
CA PHE A 118 -20.76 20.71 -34.41
C PHE A 118 -20.12 22.01 -33.89
N LEU A 119 -19.28 21.91 -32.88
CA LEU A 119 -18.56 23.09 -32.34
C LEU A 119 -17.61 23.72 -33.35
N GLN A 120 -16.95 22.91 -34.21
CA GLN A 120 -16.12 23.41 -35.30
C GLN A 120 -16.97 24.18 -36.32
N ASP A 121 -18.12 23.61 -36.71
CA ASP A 121 -19.02 24.28 -37.64
C ASP A 121 -19.59 25.60 -37.08
N ILE A 122 -20.07 25.59 -35.82
CA ILE A 122 -20.50 26.81 -35.15
C ILE A 122 -19.38 27.88 -35.10
N HIS A 123 -18.16 27.45 -34.80
CA HIS A 123 -17.00 28.37 -34.78
C HIS A 123 -16.78 29.01 -36.14
N MET A 124 -16.86 28.23 -37.21
CA MET A 124 -16.81 28.77 -38.60
C MET A 124 -17.96 29.73 -38.88
N LEU A 125 -19.20 29.39 -38.50
CA LEU A 125 -20.35 30.27 -38.67
C LEU A 125 -20.15 31.63 -37.97
N LEU A 126 -19.67 31.62 -36.73
CA LEU A 126 -19.40 32.84 -35.96
C LEU A 126 -18.28 33.71 -36.53
N ILE A 127 -17.31 33.11 -37.22
CA ILE A 127 -16.29 33.86 -37.97
C ILE A 127 -16.88 34.50 -39.23
N TYR A 128 -17.63 33.74 -39.99
CA TYR A 128 -18.16 34.17 -41.30
C TYR A 128 -19.32 35.18 -41.19
N ILE A 129 -20.13 35.13 -40.12
CA ILE A 129 -21.20 36.09 -39.87
C ILE A 129 -20.67 37.53 -39.77
N ASN A 130 -19.46 37.73 -39.21
CA ASN A 130 -18.83 39.03 -39.10
C ASN A 130 -18.25 39.54 -40.43
N ARG A 131 -18.16 38.71 -41.48
CA ARG A 131 -17.64 39.03 -42.81
C ARG A 131 -18.76 39.43 -43.80
N ASN A 132 -19.95 39.79 -43.30
CA ASN A 132 -21.12 40.22 -44.09
C ASN A 132 -21.64 39.19 -45.09
N GLY A 133 -21.43 37.90 -44.84
CA GLY A 133 -22.10 36.80 -45.55
C GLY A 133 -21.71 36.56 -47.00
N TYR A 134 -20.67 37.20 -47.55
CA TYR A 134 -20.27 37.06 -48.98
C TYR A 134 -19.48 35.79 -49.30
N SER A 135 -19.12 35.02 -48.33
CA SER A 135 -18.35 33.78 -48.53
C SER A 135 -19.05 32.61 -47.84
N TYR A 136 -19.16 31.48 -48.53
CA TYR A 136 -19.77 30.26 -47.99
C TYR A 136 -18.75 29.54 -47.09
N PRO A 137 -19.07 29.31 -45.80
CA PRO A 137 -18.15 28.55 -44.92
C PRO A 137 -18.13 27.09 -45.36
N SER A 138 -16.94 26.47 -45.26
CA SER A 138 -16.80 25.03 -45.39
C SER A 138 -17.27 24.34 -44.11
N LEU A 139 -18.48 23.83 -44.08
CA LEU A 139 -19.09 23.15 -42.92
C LEU A 139 -19.13 21.66 -43.15
N GLN A 140 -18.89 20.88 -42.06
CA GLN A 140 -18.83 19.43 -42.13
C GLN A 140 -20.18 18.76 -41.99
N THR A 141 -21.13 19.42 -41.29
CA THR A 141 -22.42 18.82 -40.93
C THR A 141 -23.59 19.40 -41.73
N GLY A 142 -24.52 18.55 -42.09
CA GLY A 142 -25.72 18.97 -42.83
C GLY A 142 -26.59 19.95 -42.04
N GLN A 143 -26.66 19.80 -40.70
CA GLN A 143 -27.43 20.67 -39.81
C GLN A 143 -26.96 22.14 -39.90
N TYR A 144 -25.67 22.37 -39.81
CA TYR A 144 -25.15 23.74 -39.84
C TYR A 144 -25.05 24.31 -41.26
N ASN A 145 -24.92 23.44 -42.25
CA ASN A 145 -25.10 23.84 -43.64
C ASN A 145 -26.51 24.43 -43.90
N ALA A 146 -27.56 23.74 -43.42
CA ALA A 146 -28.93 24.22 -43.53
C ALA A 146 -29.15 25.51 -42.73
N SER A 147 -28.62 25.59 -41.53
CA SER A 147 -28.68 26.80 -40.67
C SER A 147 -28.02 28.02 -41.32
N TRP A 148 -26.87 27.82 -42.01
CA TRP A 148 -26.20 28.87 -42.75
C TRP A 148 -27.03 29.34 -43.95
N GLN A 149 -27.63 28.42 -44.72
CA GLN A 149 -28.49 28.75 -45.85
C GLN A 149 -29.70 29.58 -45.42
N GLN A 150 -30.33 29.21 -44.29
CA GLN A 150 -31.42 29.96 -43.72
C GLN A 150 -31.02 31.39 -43.32
N PHE A 151 -29.89 31.51 -42.61
CA PHE A 151 -29.30 32.81 -42.26
C PHE A 151 -29.04 33.66 -43.50
N ALA A 152 -28.36 33.10 -44.54
CA ALA A 152 -28.02 33.81 -45.74
C ALA A 152 -29.28 34.31 -46.47
N GLN A 153 -30.36 33.50 -46.53
CA GLN A 153 -31.62 33.89 -47.14
C GLN A 153 -32.33 35.01 -46.35
N GLU A 154 -32.39 34.90 -45.01
CA GLU A 154 -33.00 35.95 -44.19
C GLU A 154 -32.19 37.27 -44.27
N LEU A 155 -30.87 37.20 -44.29
CA LEU A 155 -29.96 38.35 -44.42
C LEU A 155 -30.16 39.05 -45.78
N GLU A 156 -30.27 38.27 -46.86
CA GLU A 156 -30.47 38.81 -48.22
C GLU A 156 -31.82 39.50 -48.33
N ASN A 157 -32.90 38.90 -47.78
CA ASN A 157 -34.24 39.52 -47.77
C ASN A 157 -34.21 40.85 -47.00
N ALA A 158 -33.57 40.92 -45.84
CA ALA A 158 -33.42 42.14 -45.07
C ALA A 158 -32.54 43.20 -45.78
N ARG A 159 -31.50 42.77 -46.50
CA ARG A 159 -30.65 43.62 -47.31
C ARG A 159 -31.44 44.30 -48.47
N ILE A 160 -32.26 43.50 -49.16
CA ILE A 160 -33.10 44.01 -50.24
C ILE A 160 -34.10 45.06 -49.70
N ALA A 161 -34.77 44.77 -48.56
CA ALA A 161 -35.68 45.68 -47.90
C ALA A 161 -34.99 47.01 -47.50
N LYS A 162 -33.78 46.92 -46.88
CA LYS A 162 -32.97 48.11 -46.55
C LYS A 162 -32.63 48.93 -47.78
N LYS A 163 -32.15 48.31 -48.88
CA LYS A 163 -31.80 48.96 -50.11
C LYS A 163 -32.98 49.70 -50.75
N GLN A 164 -34.18 49.08 -50.68
CA GLN A 164 -35.38 49.69 -51.17
C GLN A 164 -35.82 50.91 -50.35
N ALA A 165 -35.75 50.79 -48.98
CA ALA A 165 -36.04 51.93 -48.09
C ALA A 165 -35.04 53.05 -48.27
N GLU A 166 -33.75 52.75 -48.44
CA GLU A 166 -32.68 53.72 -48.71
C GLU A 166 -32.92 54.47 -50.05
N SER A 167 -33.22 53.73 -51.11
CA SER A 167 -33.56 54.32 -52.42
C SER A 167 -34.75 55.24 -52.32
N THR A 168 -35.80 54.83 -51.57
CA THR A 168 -37.02 55.64 -51.37
C THR A 168 -36.69 56.88 -50.55
N PHE A 169 -36.01 56.76 -49.44
CA PHE A 169 -35.59 57.87 -48.61
C PHE A 169 -34.72 58.89 -49.41
N ASN A 170 -33.73 58.43 -50.19
CA ASN A 170 -32.91 59.27 -51.02
C ASN A 170 -33.71 60.09 -52.05
N ARG A 171 -34.78 59.52 -52.63
CA ARG A 171 -35.64 60.16 -53.51
C ARG A 171 -36.49 61.25 -52.83
N TYR A 172 -37.07 60.96 -51.70
CA TYR A 172 -37.93 61.86 -50.96
C TYR A 172 -37.14 62.93 -50.22
N SER A 173 -35.91 62.65 -49.77
CA SER A 173 -34.97 63.63 -49.20
C SER A 173 -34.65 64.76 -50.19
N LYS A 174 -34.43 64.43 -51.48
CA LYS A 174 -34.25 65.45 -52.54
C LYS A 174 -35.50 66.30 -52.74
N LEU A 175 -36.70 65.72 -52.65
CA LEU A 175 -37.95 66.47 -52.77
C LEU A 175 -38.18 67.43 -51.57
N TYR A 176 -37.79 66.97 -50.36
CA TYR A 176 -37.81 67.83 -49.15
C TYR A 176 -36.85 68.99 -49.25
N GLN A 177 -35.62 68.76 -49.71
CA GLN A 177 -34.66 69.82 -49.96
C GLN A 177 -35.19 70.89 -50.97
N ASN A 178 -35.96 70.46 -51.94
CA ASN A 178 -36.62 71.37 -52.92
C ASN A 178 -37.94 71.96 -52.42
N LYS A 179 -38.28 71.81 -51.12
CA LYS A 179 -39.48 72.31 -50.47
C LYS A 179 -40.81 71.79 -51.10
N VAL A 180 -40.79 70.62 -51.71
CA VAL A 180 -41.92 69.96 -52.32
C VAL A 180 -42.65 69.01 -51.34
N LEU A 181 -42.00 68.64 -50.26
CA LEU A 181 -42.54 67.67 -49.32
C LEU A 181 -42.67 68.31 -47.92
N THR A 182 -43.62 67.84 -47.11
CA THR A 182 -43.82 68.22 -45.72
C THR A 182 -42.75 67.55 -44.81
N GLU A 183 -42.47 68.17 -43.69
CA GLU A 183 -41.53 67.61 -42.66
C GLU A 183 -42.05 66.26 -42.15
N SER A 184 -43.32 66.11 -41.91
CA SER A 184 -43.98 64.87 -41.48
C SER A 184 -43.78 63.72 -42.46
N GLU A 185 -43.86 64.01 -43.77
CA GLU A 185 -43.59 62.99 -44.80
C GLU A 185 -42.14 62.65 -44.94
N TYR A 186 -41.27 63.57 -44.77
CA TYR A 186 -39.79 63.33 -44.68
C TYR A 186 -39.46 62.44 -43.52
N ASP A 187 -39.94 62.74 -42.30
CA ASP A 187 -39.71 61.95 -41.09
C ASP A 187 -40.27 60.56 -41.26
N LYS A 188 -41.40 60.33 -41.92
CA LYS A 188 -41.88 59.01 -42.19
C LYS A 188 -40.87 58.15 -43.01
N TYR A 189 -40.32 58.70 -44.11
CA TYR A 189 -39.39 57.89 -44.93
C TYR A 189 -38.04 57.72 -44.27
N LYS A 190 -37.61 58.65 -43.40
CA LYS A 190 -36.47 58.50 -42.56
C LYS A 190 -36.66 57.36 -41.55
N PHE A 191 -37.80 57.30 -40.86
CA PHE A 191 -38.14 56.22 -39.92
C PHE A 191 -38.23 54.86 -40.61
N GLU A 192 -38.82 54.81 -41.83
CA GLU A 192 -38.86 53.55 -42.62
C GLU A 192 -37.45 53.04 -42.96
N LEU A 193 -36.50 53.90 -43.25
CA LEU A 193 -35.12 53.54 -43.48
C LEU A 193 -34.44 53.04 -42.18
N GLU A 194 -34.59 53.79 -41.09
CA GLU A 194 -34.05 53.40 -39.77
C GLU A 194 -34.61 52.03 -39.32
N GLN A 195 -35.87 51.81 -39.56
CA GLN A 195 -36.52 50.49 -39.26
C GLN A 195 -35.91 49.36 -40.12
N ALA A 196 -35.71 49.59 -41.40
CA ALA A 196 -35.14 48.59 -42.31
C ALA A 196 -33.64 48.30 -41.97
N GLU A 197 -32.88 49.35 -41.57
CA GLU A 197 -31.51 49.20 -41.09
C GLU A 197 -31.45 48.36 -39.81
N SER A 198 -32.29 48.69 -38.84
CA SER A 198 -32.42 47.95 -37.60
C SER A 198 -32.77 46.46 -37.85
N ALA A 199 -33.75 46.20 -38.74
CA ALA A 199 -34.15 44.84 -39.12
C ALA A 199 -32.99 44.06 -39.76
N PHE A 200 -32.18 44.69 -40.63
CA PHE A 200 -30.98 44.06 -41.20
C PHE A 200 -29.93 43.69 -40.15
N LEU A 201 -29.65 44.56 -39.19
CA LEU A 201 -28.70 44.30 -38.10
C LEU A 201 -29.21 43.21 -37.15
N MET A 202 -30.52 43.17 -36.91
CA MET A 202 -31.18 42.15 -36.04
C MET A 202 -31.02 40.72 -36.57
N VAL A 203 -30.99 40.49 -37.87
CA VAL A 203 -30.80 39.16 -38.46
C VAL A 203 -29.46 38.59 -37.99
N SER A 204 -28.35 39.33 -38.17
CA SER A 204 -27.02 38.87 -37.77
C SER A 204 -26.91 38.66 -36.25
N THR A 205 -27.51 39.56 -35.45
CA THR A 205 -27.52 39.45 -34.00
C THR A 205 -28.29 38.21 -33.52
N LYS A 206 -29.50 37.95 -34.11
CA LYS A 206 -30.32 36.76 -33.82
C LYS A 206 -29.54 35.47 -34.01
N TYR A 207 -28.94 35.26 -35.18
CA TYR A 207 -28.23 34.05 -35.49
C TYR A 207 -26.92 33.91 -34.68
N LYS A 208 -26.21 35.01 -34.46
CA LYS A 208 -25.02 35.01 -33.60
C LYS A 208 -25.36 34.55 -32.19
N THR A 209 -26.40 35.11 -31.59
CA THR A 209 -26.85 34.72 -30.24
C THR A 209 -27.31 33.28 -30.20
N GLN A 210 -28.09 32.83 -31.22
CA GLN A 210 -28.54 31.43 -31.32
C GLN A 210 -27.35 30.45 -31.35
N TRP A 211 -26.38 30.66 -32.25
CA TRP A 211 -25.22 29.78 -32.38
C TRP A 211 -24.32 29.83 -31.16
N GLN A 212 -24.16 30.99 -30.49
CA GLN A 212 -23.42 31.10 -29.23
C GLN A 212 -24.12 30.32 -28.12
N THR A 213 -25.44 30.39 -27.99
CA THR A 213 -26.18 29.63 -27.00
C THR A 213 -26.07 28.13 -27.24
N GLU A 214 -26.21 27.70 -28.48
CA GLU A 214 -26.05 26.29 -28.86
C GLU A 214 -24.62 25.79 -28.61
N ALA A 215 -23.60 26.58 -28.95
CA ALA A 215 -22.22 26.23 -28.64
C ALA A 215 -21.98 26.08 -27.12
N ASN A 216 -22.59 26.90 -26.28
CA ASN A 216 -22.48 26.78 -24.84
C ASN A 216 -23.17 25.51 -24.32
N GLN A 217 -24.35 25.17 -24.86
CA GLN A 217 -25.04 23.91 -24.53
C GLN A 217 -24.19 22.69 -24.91
N LEU A 218 -23.66 22.68 -26.15
CA LEU A 218 -22.78 21.60 -26.63
C LEU A 218 -21.48 21.47 -25.81
N ARG A 219 -20.90 22.59 -25.39
CA ARG A 219 -19.71 22.55 -24.48
C ARG A 219 -20.05 21.98 -23.12
N ASN A 220 -21.27 22.27 -22.60
CA ASN A 220 -21.73 21.68 -21.34
C ASN A 220 -21.91 20.17 -21.47
N GLU A 221 -22.59 19.72 -22.54
CA GLU A 221 -22.77 18.30 -22.87
C GLU A 221 -21.42 17.59 -23.03
N LEU A 222 -20.45 18.22 -23.72
CA LEU A 222 -19.11 17.68 -23.90
C LEU A 222 -18.38 17.48 -22.56
N ARG A 223 -18.54 18.41 -21.62
CA ARG A 223 -17.96 18.29 -20.27
C ARG A 223 -18.56 17.12 -19.49
N GLU A 224 -19.87 16.97 -19.56
CA GLU A 224 -20.59 15.86 -18.93
C GLU A 224 -20.15 14.51 -19.51
N LEU A 225 -20.13 14.38 -20.84
CA LEU A 225 -19.63 13.18 -21.51
C LEU A 225 -18.16 12.89 -21.19
N SER A 226 -17.35 13.92 -20.98
CA SER A 226 -15.95 13.74 -20.56
C SER A 226 -15.85 13.17 -19.15
N GLY A 227 -16.71 13.59 -18.24
CA GLY A 227 -16.86 12.99 -16.91
C GLY A 227 -17.27 11.51 -16.99
N GLN A 228 -18.31 11.20 -17.77
CA GLN A 228 -18.77 9.83 -18.01
C GLN A 228 -17.67 8.94 -18.61
N GLN A 229 -16.87 9.49 -19.54
CA GLN A 229 -15.75 8.74 -20.15
C GLN A 229 -14.69 8.38 -19.11
N VAL A 230 -14.37 9.26 -18.16
CA VAL A 230 -13.45 8.98 -17.06
C VAL A 230 -14.00 7.86 -16.18
N GLU A 231 -15.27 7.93 -15.80
CA GLU A 231 -15.93 6.90 -14.99
C GLU A 231 -15.92 5.53 -15.68
N ILE A 232 -16.28 5.49 -16.97
CA ILE A 232 -16.20 4.24 -17.76
C ILE A 232 -14.77 3.69 -17.83
N ASN A 233 -13.76 4.55 -17.95
CA ASN A 233 -12.36 4.12 -17.98
C ASN A 233 -11.92 3.53 -16.64
N GLU A 234 -12.36 4.10 -15.50
CA GLU A 234 -12.10 3.50 -14.18
C GLU A 234 -12.84 2.17 -14.01
N GLN A 235 -14.08 2.08 -14.45
CA GLN A 235 -14.81 0.80 -14.47
C GLN A 235 -14.07 -0.25 -15.31
N LYS A 236 -13.56 0.09 -16.49
CA LYS A 236 -12.77 -0.84 -17.34
C LYS A 236 -11.55 -1.40 -16.63
N LYS A 237 -10.90 -0.62 -15.75
CA LYS A 237 -9.74 -1.11 -14.97
C LYS A 237 -10.12 -2.24 -14.03
N GLN A 238 -11.33 -2.24 -13.48
CA GLN A 238 -11.82 -3.28 -12.57
C GLN A 238 -12.01 -4.64 -13.26
N TYR A 239 -12.15 -4.68 -14.59
CA TYR A 239 -12.27 -5.92 -15.35
C TYR A 239 -10.92 -6.62 -15.58
N ILE A 240 -9.82 -6.00 -15.17
CA ILE A 240 -8.47 -6.57 -15.26
C ILE A 240 -7.89 -6.64 -13.86
N LEU A 241 -7.84 -7.82 -13.26
CA LEU A 241 -7.18 -8.02 -11.99
C LEU A 241 -5.67 -8.09 -12.19
N ARG A 242 -4.95 -7.19 -11.52
CA ARG A 242 -3.49 -7.15 -11.51
C ARG A 242 -2.95 -7.47 -10.13
N ALA A 243 -1.71 -7.94 -10.07
CA ALA A 243 -1.01 -8.17 -8.81
C ALA A 243 -0.76 -6.83 -8.09
N PRO A 244 -1.30 -6.60 -6.88
CA PRO A 244 -1.11 -5.36 -6.14
C PRO A 244 0.32 -5.23 -5.61
N ILE A 245 1.00 -6.34 -5.35
CA ILE A 245 2.37 -6.43 -4.83
C ILE A 245 3.14 -7.53 -5.57
N ALA A 246 4.49 -7.45 -5.51
CA ALA A 246 5.35 -8.55 -5.95
C ALA A 246 5.37 -9.66 -4.89
N GLY A 247 5.35 -10.92 -5.32
CA GLY A 247 5.35 -12.06 -4.41
C GLY A 247 5.00 -13.38 -5.07
N SER A 248 4.79 -14.40 -4.26
CA SER A 248 4.39 -15.73 -4.73
C SER A 248 2.90 -15.96 -4.49
N LEU A 249 2.20 -16.42 -5.51
CA LEU A 249 0.77 -16.72 -5.46
C LEU A 249 0.53 -18.00 -4.69
N GLN A 250 -0.42 -18.00 -3.76
CA GLN A 250 -0.73 -19.14 -2.87
C GLN A 250 -2.24 -19.31 -2.66
N ASN A 251 -2.64 -20.50 -2.22
CA ASN A 251 -4.02 -20.81 -1.84
C ASN A 251 -5.04 -20.50 -2.95
N LEU A 252 -4.72 -20.86 -4.19
CA LEU A 252 -5.61 -20.62 -5.32
C LEU A 252 -6.88 -21.45 -5.23
N VAL A 253 -8.01 -20.79 -5.45
CA VAL A 253 -9.27 -21.47 -5.74
C VAL A 253 -9.24 -21.94 -7.21
N GLY A 254 -9.64 -23.18 -7.45
CA GLY A 254 -9.65 -23.75 -8.79
C GLY A 254 -10.66 -23.04 -9.70
N LEU A 255 -10.15 -22.10 -10.49
CA LEU A 255 -10.91 -21.39 -11.53
C LEU A 255 -10.53 -21.90 -12.91
N GLN A 256 -11.47 -21.81 -13.85
CA GLN A 256 -11.27 -22.16 -15.25
C GLN A 256 -11.63 -20.98 -16.16
N LYS A 257 -10.97 -20.89 -17.30
CA LYS A 257 -11.35 -19.94 -18.36
C LYS A 257 -12.80 -20.21 -18.78
N GLY A 258 -13.61 -19.14 -18.86
CA GLY A 258 -15.04 -19.23 -19.17
C GLY A 258 -15.96 -19.37 -17.95
N ALA A 259 -15.43 -19.62 -16.76
CA ALA A 259 -16.21 -19.64 -15.52
C ALA A 259 -16.78 -18.25 -15.21
N TYR A 260 -17.93 -18.23 -14.57
CA TYR A 260 -18.53 -17.00 -14.04
C TYR A 260 -18.01 -16.78 -12.61
N VAL A 261 -17.61 -15.54 -12.32
CA VAL A 261 -17.07 -15.14 -11.02
C VAL A 261 -17.90 -13.99 -10.44
N PHE A 262 -17.88 -13.90 -9.11
CA PHE A 262 -18.66 -12.91 -8.37
C PHE A 262 -17.74 -11.87 -7.71
N ALA A 263 -18.22 -10.63 -7.58
CA ALA A 263 -17.52 -9.59 -6.84
C ALA A 263 -17.27 -10.03 -5.39
N ASN A 264 -16.13 -9.62 -4.82
CA ASN A 264 -15.63 -9.99 -3.49
C ASN A 264 -15.34 -11.48 -3.29
N GLN A 265 -15.40 -12.31 -4.33
CA GLN A 265 -14.98 -13.71 -4.25
C GLN A 265 -13.46 -13.78 -4.07
N LYS A 266 -13.01 -14.38 -2.98
CA LYS A 266 -11.58 -14.65 -2.74
C LYS A 266 -11.11 -15.75 -3.70
N ILE A 267 -10.00 -15.48 -4.40
CA ILE A 267 -9.44 -16.40 -5.40
C ILE A 267 -8.04 -16.91 -5.05
N GLY A 268 -7.39 -16.30 -4.08
CA GLY A 268 -6.05 -16.66 -3.64
C GLY A 268 -5.42 -15.60 -2.75
N GLU A 269 -4.13 -15.74 -2.50
CA GLU A 269 -3.34 -14.83 -1.70
C GLU A 269 -1.98 -14.61 -2.35
N ILE A 270 -1.43 -13.40 -2.25
CA ILE A 270 -0.04 -13.12 -2.61
C ILE A 270 0.79 -13.04 -1.34
N SER A 271 1.78 -13.93 -1.22
CA SER A 271 2.80 -13.87 -0.19
C SER A 271 3.97 -13.02 -0.70
N PRO A 272 4.20 -11.82 -0.14
CA PRO A 272 5.20 -10.89 -0.67
C PRO A 272 6.62 -11.45 -0.56
N ASP A 273 7.46 -11.21 -1.58
CA ASP A 273 8.88 -11.58 -1.60
C ASP A 273 9.73 -10.47 -0.95
N THR A 274 9.35 -10.06 0.28
CA THR A 274 10.12 -9.09 1.07
C THR A 274 11.12 -9.79 1.96
N ASN A 275 12.02 -9.01 2.58
CA ASN A 275 13.02 -9.51 3.52
C ASN A 275 12.36 -10.36 4.62
N LEU A 276 13.00 -11.48 4.93
CA LEU A 276 12.58 -12.33 6.02
C LEU A 276 12.73 -11.57 7.34
N THR A 277 11.74 -11.73 8.19
CA THR A 277 11.70 -11.20 9.55
C THR A 277 11.45 -12.35 10.49
N ALA A 278 12.17 -12.38 11.60
CA ALA A 278 11.96 -13.35 12.66
C ALA A 278 10.93 -12.80 13.66
N PHE A 279 9.82 -13.50 13.80
CA PHE A 279 8.81 -13.19 14.82
C PHE A 279 8.99 -14.14 15.99
N CYS A 280 9.33 -13.58 17.16
CA CYS A 280 9.53 -14.31 18.41
C CYS A 280 8.31 -14.11 19.32
N TYR A 281 7.95 -15.15 20.06
CA TYR A 281 6.82 -15.17 20.98
C TYR A 281 7.34 -15.27 22.41
N ILE A 282 7.38 -14.15 23.13
CA ILE A 282 8.01 -14.03 24.43
C ILE A 282 6.95 -14.05 25.52
N LYS A 283 7.17 -14.79 26.58
CA LYS A 283 6.28 -14.83 27.74
C LYS A 283 6.23 -13.48 28.47
N PRO A 284 5.10 -13.10 29.09
CA PRO A 284 4.98 -11.86 29.85
C PRO A 284 6.04 -11.68 30.96
N ALA A 285 6.44 -12.79 31.58
CA ALA A 285 7.48 -12.77 32.63
C ALA A 285 8.87 -12.33 32.12
N ASP A 286 9.14 -12.52 30.83
CA ASP A 286 10.47 -12.28 30.25
C ASP A 286 10.55 -10.99 29.43
N ILE A 287 9.40 -10.36 29.10
CA ILE A 287 9.36 -9.23 28.17
C ILE A 287 10.11 -7.99 28.71
N GLY A 288 10.10 -7.77 30.00
CA GLY A 288 10.80 -6.66 30.65
C GLY A 288 12.33 -6.69 30.47
N LEU A 289 12.86 -7.85 30.08
CA LEU A 289 14.29 -8.04 29.83
C LEU A 289 14.69 -7.78 28.37
N ILE A 290 13.72 -7.58 27.47
CA ILE A 290 13.94 -7.40 26.04
C ILE A 290 13.87 -5.92 25.67
N LYS A 291 14.83 -5.45 24.87
CA LYS A 291 14.91 -4.04 24.43
C LYS A 291 15.09 -3.94 22.93
N LYS A 292 14.59 -2.87 22.33
CA LYS A 292 14.85 -2.55 20.91
C LYS A 292 16.37 -2.37 20.68
N GLY A 293 16.86 -2.92 19.56
CA GLY A 293 18.29 -2.93 19.20
C GLY A 293 19.12 -4.04 19.84
N GLN A 294 18.54 -4.85 20.74
CA GLN A 294 19.23 -5.95 21.40
C GLN A 294 19.62 -7.05 20.41
N GLU A 295 20.81 -7.62 20.56
CA GLU A 295 21.29 -8.72 19.74
C GLU A 295 20.56 -10.03 20.05
N VAL A 296 20.24 -10.75 19.00
CA VAL A 296 19.51 -12.03 19.07
C VAL A 296 20.20 -13.04 18.18
N ARG A 297 20.35 -14.26 18.68
CA ARG A 297 20.85 -15.40 17.92
C ARG A 297 19.73 -16.40 17.70
N PHE A 298 19.58 -16.84 16.44
CA PHE A 298 18.51 -17.74 16.03
C PHE A 298 19.09 -19.10 15.69
N GLN A 299 18.60 -20.12 16.38
CA GLN A 299 18.81 -21.51 16.04
C GLN A 299 17.65 -21.96 15.15
N ILE A 300 17.90 -22.11 13.87
CA ILE A 300 16.88 -22.51 12.90
C ILE A 300 16.72 -24.03 12.96
N ASP A 301 15.51 -24.53 13.18
CA ASP A 301 15.27 -25.95 13.41
C ASP A 301 15.58 -26.83 12.17
N ALA A 302 15.42 -26.24 10.97
CA ALA A 302 15.76 -26.92 9.71
C ALA A 302 17.26 -27.13 9.48
N PHE A 303 18.14 -26.50 10.28
CA PHE A 303 19.59 -26.54 10.14
C PHE A 303 20.25 -26.95 11.46
N ASN A 304 21.07 -27.98 11.44
CA ASN A 304 21.80 -28.38 12.61
C ASN A 304 22.84 -27.33 13.01
N TYR A 305 22.64 -26.67 14.17
CA TYR A 305 23.46 -25.55 14.62
C TYR A 305 24.97 -25.90 14.82
N ASN A 306 25.31 -27.16 15.08
CA ASN A 306 26.71 -27.60 15.22
C ASN A 306 27.44 -27.54 13.87
N GLN A 307 26.72 -27.65 12.75
CA GLN A 307 27.29 -27.65 11.40
C GLN A 307 27.13 -26.29 10.71
N TRP A 308 25.94 -25.68 10.86
CA TRP A 308 25.52 -24.48 10.14
C TRP A 308 25.72 -23.19 10.95
N GLY A 309 25.93 -23.29 12.27
CA GLY A 309 25.96 -22.12 13.15
C GLY A 309 24.58 -21.57 13.50
N LEU A 310 24.59 -20.36 14.01
CA LEU A 310 23.37 -19.61 14.38
C LEU A 310 23.23 -18.43 13.43
N ALA A 311 22.01 -18.09 13.08
CA ALA A 311 21.74 -16.81 12.43
C ALA A 311 21.76 -15.69 13.47
N GLU A 312 22.23 -14.52 13.08
CA GLU A 312 22.31 -13.33 13.96
C GLU A 312 21.36 -12.25 13.47
N GLY A 313 20.96 -11.39 14.39
CA GLY A 313 20.09 -10.26 14.08
C GLY A 313 19.79 -9.41 15.31
N LYS A 314 18.87 -8.46 15.18
CA LYS A 314 18.55 -7.49 16.23
C LYS A 314 17.05 -7.34 16.41
N VAL A 315 16.63 -7.00 17.62
CA VAL A 315 15.25 -6.63 17.93
C VAL A 315 14.90 -5.32 17.21
N LEU A 316 13.93 -5.38 16.31
CA LEU A 316 13.42 -4.20 15.59
C LEU A 316 12.30 -3.53 16.37
N ASP A 317 11.35 -4.33 16.85
CA ASP A 317 10.15 -3.83 17.48
C ASP A 317 9.55 -4.86 18.44
N ILE A 318 8.85 -4.35 19.45
CA ILE A 318 8.19 -5.13 20.49
C ILE A 318 6.74 -4.68 20.50
N SER A 319 5.80 -5.64 20.42
CA SER A 319 4.38 -5.32 20.50
C SER A 319 4.03 -4.77 21.88
N ASP A 320 3.22 -3.70 21.89
CA ASP A 320 2.72 -3.11 23.14
C ASP A 320 1.59 -3.95 23.78
N ASP A 321 1.01 -4.89 23.02
CA ASP A 321 -0.09 -5.72 23.46
C ASP A 321 0.23 -7.21 23.36
N ILE A 322 -0.46 -8.01 24.17
CA ILE A 322 -0.33 -9.47 24.18
C ILE A 322 -1.20 -10.09 23.07
N ILE A 323 -0.70 -11.16 22.49
CA ILE A 323 -1.47 -12.04 21.62
C ILE A 323 -1.64 -13.41 22.28
N ILE A 324 -2.78 -14.03 22.04
CA ILE A 324 -3.05 -15.39 22.52
C ILE A 324 -2.70 -16.37 21.40
N ILE A 325 -1.71 -17.21 21.61
CA ILE A 325 -1.38 -18.31 20.68
C ILE A 325 -1.93 -19.64 21.20
N ASN A 326 -1.84 -20.67 20.39
CA ASN A 326 -2.34 -22.04 20.64
C ASN A 326 -2.29 -22.41 22.14
N ASN A 327 -3.40 -22.93 22.68
CA ASN A 327 -3.59 -23.29 24.10
C ASN A 327 -3.73 -22.10 25.10
N ASN A 328 -4.28 -20.99 24.69
CA ASN A 328 -4.58 -19.86 25.58
C ASN A 328 -3.35 -19.24 26.30
N GLN A 329 -2.15 -19.38 25.72
CA GLN A 329 -0.95 -18.77 26.30
C GLN A 329 -0.77 -17.32 25.84
N PRO A 330 -0.81 -16.34 26.76
CA PRO A 330 -0.51 -14.96 26.41
C PRO A 330 1.00 -14.80 26.13
N VAL A 331 1.33 -14.13 25.03
CA VAL A 331 2.72 -13.83 24.64
C VAL A 331 2.81 -12.45 24.01
N PHE A 332 3.96 -11.84 24.10
CA PHE A 332 4.32 -10.66 23.34
C PHE A 332 4.97 -11.05 22.02
N LYS A 333 4.55 -10.41 20.93
CA LYS A 333 5.13 -10.59 19.60
C LYS A 333 6.31 -9.63 19.44
N VAL A 334 7.51 -10.18 19.32
CA VAL A 334 8.75 -9.40 19.10
C VAL A 334 9.21 -9.61 17.67
N LYS A 335 9.45 -8.52 16.96
CA LYS A 335 9.93 -8.49 15.59
C LYS A 335 11.44 -8.28 15.58
N CYS A 336 12.17 -9.20 14.93
CA CYS A 336 13.63 -9.15 14.84
C CYS A 336 14.08 -9.14 13.38
N SER A 337 15.16 -8.41 13.08
CA SER A 337 15.86 -8.51 11.81
C SER A 337 16.68 -9.79 11.75
N LEU A 338 17.05 -10.17 10.53
CA LEU A 338 18.07 -11.15 10.25
C LEU A 338 19.18 -10.43 9.47
N ASP A 339 20.43 -10.60 9.90
CA ASP A 339 21.57 -9.97 9.23
C ASP A 339 21.87 -10.64 7.89
N GLN A 340 21.56 -11.94 7.78
CA GLN A 340 21.72 -12.73 6.57
C GLN A 340 20.50 -13.62 6.33
N ASN A 341 20.18 -13.85 5.07
CA ASN A 341 19.08 -14.74 4.65
C ASN A 341 19.55 -16.17 4.32
N TYR A 342 20.76 -16.54 4.71
CA TYR A 342 21.33 -17.87 4.54
C TYR A 342 22.25 -18.22 5.71
N LEU A 343 22.43 -19.50 5.95
CA LEU A 343 23.49 -20.06 6.80
C LEU A 343 24.52 -20.74 5.91
N MET A 344 25.76 -20.84 6.37
CA MET A 344 26.85 -21.38 5.58
C MET A 344 27.57 -22.50 6.33
N LEU A 345 27.73 -23.65 5.69
CA LEU A 345 28.58 -24.74 6.19
C LEU A 345 30.07 -24.37 6.07
N LYS A 346 30.94 -25.04 6.85
CA LYS A 346 32.39 -24.86 6.79
C LYS A 346 32.99 -25.12 5.40
N ASN A 347 32.33 -25.91 4.58
CA ASN A 347 32.71 -26.17 3.17
C ASN A 347 32.26 -25.13 2.17
N GLY A 348 31.60 -24.02 2.62
CA GLY A 348 31.10 -22.93 1.76
C GLY A 348 29.70 -23.14 1.20
N TYR A 349 29.05 -24.27 1.45
CA TYR A 349 27.68 -24.49 0.97
C TYR A 349 26.68 -23.59 1.72
N LYS A 350 25.79 -22.87 0.96
CA LYS A 350 24.80 -21.94 1.50
C LYS A 350 23.43 -22.58 1.60
N GLY A 351 22.84 -22.59 2.78
CA GLY A 351 21.47 -22.96 3.06
C GLY A 351 20.60 -21.72 3.23
N TYR A 352 19.70 -21.46 2.27
CA TYR A 352 18.83 -20.29 2.30
C TYR A 352 17.70 -20.47 3.28
N LEU A 353 17.44 -19.44 4.08
CA LEU A 353 16.30 -19.36 4.99
C LEU A 353 15.02 -19.14 4.18
N LYS A 354 13.93 -19.80 4.59
CA LYS A 354 12.63 -19.72 3.93
C LYS A 354 11.54 -19.33 4.92
N LYS A 355 10.51 -18.69 4.41
CA LYS A 355 9.28 -18.42 5.18
C LYS A 355 8.71 -19.73 5.70
N GLY A 356 8.15 -19.70 6.92
CA GLY A 356 7.59 -20.89 7.57
C GLY A 356 8.59 -21.76 8.32
N MET A 357 9.90 -21.42 8.32
CA MET A 357 10.88 -22.12 9.17
C MET A 357 10.73 -21.69 10.62
N ASN A 358 10.66 -22.67 11.51
CA ASN A 358 10.70 -22.46 12.95
C ASN A 358 12.13 -22.24 13.43
N PHE A 359 12.25 -21.55 14.54
CA PHE A 359 13.52 -21.33 15.20
C PHE A 359 13.36 -21.13 16.71
N THR A 360 14.47 -21.32 17.42
CA THR A 360 14.63 -20.89 18.81
C THR A 360 15.53 -19.67 18.85
N ALA A 361 14.99 -18.55 19.33
CA ALA A 361 15.75 -17.32 19.57
C ALA A 361 16.39 -17.32 20.95
N ARG A 362 17.59 -16.74 21.05
CA ARG A 362 18.31 -16.51 22.31
C ARG A 362 18.64 -15.01 22.38
N PHE A 363 17.99 -14.32 23.29
CA PHE A 363 18.22 -12.89 23.55
C PHE A 363 19.31 -12.76 24.63
N THR A 364 20.39 -12.10 24.31
CA THR A 364 21.47 -11.84 25.30
C THR A 364 21.03 -10.67 26.18
N VAL A 365 20.65 -10.95 27.43
CA VAL A 365 20.05 -9.92 28.30
C VAL A 365 21.10 -9.17 29.08
N THR A 366 21.91 -9.87 29.85
CA THR A 366 22.95 -9.30 30.70
C THR A 366 23.97 -10.36 31.07
N GLU A 367 25.15 -9.92 31.45
CA GLU A 367 26.14 -10.79 32.07
C GLU A 367 25.98 -10.72 33.58
N ARG A 368 25.80 -11.87 34.23
CA ARG A 368 25.82 -11.99 35.69
C ARG A 368 27.04 -12.81 36.13
N SER A 369 27.62 -12.43 37.27
CA SER A 369 28.68 -13.21 37.84
C SER A 369 28.16 -14.52 38.45
N LEU A 370 28.98 -15.54 38.46
CA LEU A 370 28.63 -16.82 39.12
C LEU A 370 28.29 -16.64 40.60
N TYR A 371 28.90 -15.65 41.26
CA TYR A 371 28.58 -15.27 42.62
C TYR A 371 27.10 -14.78 42.75
N GLN A 372 26.64 -13.91 41.85
CA GLN A 372 25.25 -13.42 41.85
C GLN A 372 24.26 -14.56 41.63
N LEU A 373 24.56 -15.47 40.69
CA LEU A 373 23.69 -16.62 40.41
C LEU A 373 23.60 -17.60 41.59
N LEU A 374 24.71 -17.78 42.32
CA LEU A 374 24.76 -18.62 43.52
C LEU A 374 23.96 -17.96 44.65
N TYR A 375 24.17 -16.64 44.84
CA TYR A 375 23.50 -15.87 45.89
C TYR A 375 21.99 -15.86 45.71
N ASP A 376 21.51 -15.58 44.50
CA ASP A 376 20.07 -15.61 44.17
C ASP A 376 19.44 -16.97 44.50
N LYS A 377 20.14 -18.09 44.17
CA LYS A 377 19.67 -19.43 44.50
C LYS A 377 19.65 -19.76 45.98
N VAL A 378 20.67 -19.26 46.72
CA VAL A 378 20.74 -19.44 48.18
C VAL A 378 19.67 -18.60 48.87
N ASP A 379 19.42 -17.37 48.38
CA ASP A 379 18.38 -16.48 48.92
C ASP A 379 16.99 -17.07 48.73
N ASP A 380 16.69 -17.62 47.52
CA ASP A 380 15.44 -18.35 47.22
C ASP A 380 15.23 -19.55 48.14
N TRP A 381 16.32 -20.23 48.54
CA TRP A 381 16.26 -21.39 49.42
C TRP A 381 16.11 -21.01 50.92
N VAL A 382 16.69 -19.92 51.32
CA VAL A 382 16.64 -19.40 52.72
C VAL A 382 15.38 -18.59 52.98
N ASN A 383 14.88 -17.84 52.00
CA ASN A 383 13.70 -16.98 52.09
C ASN A 383 12.58 -17.34 51.09
N PRO A 384 11.99 -18.55 51.18
CA PRO A 384 11.00 -18.99 50.20
C PRO A 384 9.71 -18.12 50.17
N ASN A 385 9.48 -17.33 51.20
CA ASN A 385 8.24 -16.49 51.31
C ASN A 385 8.37 -15.12 50.59
N VAL A 386 9.50 -14.71 50.12
CA VAL A 386 9.68 -13.43 49.38
C VAL A 386 9.56 -13.62 47.87
N SER A 387 9.77 -14.84 47.36
CA SER A 387 9.73 -15.18 45.94
C SER A 387 8.29 -15.34 45.39
N GLY A 388 7.24 -15.26 46.22
CA GLY A 388 5.83 -15.43 45.81
C GLY A 388 5.03 -14.14 45.61
N ALA A 389 5.66 -12.97 45.68
CA ALA A 389 5.00 -11.67 45.55
C ALA A 389 5.60 -10.80 44.43
N ILE A 390 5.68 -11.36 43.21
CA ILE A 390 5.79 -10.54 42.01
C ILE A 390 4.90 -11.17 40.92
#